data_f6be442b3ed733b6b9bf9ee0b684237f
#
_entry.id   f6be442b3ed733b6b9bf9ee0b684237f
#
_cell.length_a   1.000
_cell.length_b   1.000
_cell.length_c   1.000
_cell.angle_alpha   90.00
_cell.angle_beta   90.00
_cell.angle_gamma   90.00
#
_symmetry.space_group_name_H-M   'P 1'
#
loop_
_entity.id
_entity.type
_entity.pdbx_description
1 polymer ?
#
loop_
_entity_poly.entity_id
_entity_poly.type
_entity_poly.pdbx_seq_one_letter_code
_entity_poly.pdbx_strand_id
1 'polypeptide(L)'
;MNLKLGSHVSMSGKEMLLGSAKEAASYGANTFMFYTGAPQNTKRKDVSELNIDAAWKYMDEQGISDIVVHAPYIINLGNTVKPETYELAVEFLAKEIDRAAACKSQTLILHPGAHVGAGVEAGLQQVIKGLNTVLTKDTPLHIALETMAGKGSELGRSFEE
;
A
#
# COMPACT_ATOMS: atom_id res chain seq x y z
N MET A 1 -15.37 -21.33 -4.98
CA MET A 1 -14.34 -20.30 -4.70
C MET A 1 -14.13 -19.55 -6.02
N ASN A 2 -14.47 -18.27 -6.10
CA ASN A 2 -14.21 -17.50 -7.31
C ASN A 2 -12.76 -16.99 -7.25
N LEU A 3 -11.92 -17.47 -8.16
CA LEU A 3 -10.55 -17.02 -8.30
C LEU A 3 -10.53 -15.52 -8.60
N LYS A 4 -9.75 -14.75 -7.84
CA LYS A 4 -9.44 -13.35 -8.12
C LYS A 4 -8.13 -13.30 -8.89
N LEU A 5 -8.20 -12.76 -10.11
CA LEU A 5 -7.06 -12.65 -11.00
C LEU A 5 -6.98 -11.23 -11.55
N GLY A 6 -5.83 -10.62 -11.39
CA GLY A 6 -5.60 -9.24 -11.82
C GLY A 6 -4.11 -8.90 -11.88
N SER A 7 -3.84 -7.64 -12.10
CA SER A 7 -2.49 -7.10 -12.17
C SER A 7 -2.36 -5.77 -11.44
N HIS A 8 -1.14 -5.29 -11.33
CA HIS A 8 -0.89 -3.92 -10.92
C HIS A 8 -1.26 -2.99 -12.09
N VAL A 9 -2.08 -1.98 -11.81
CA VAL A 9 -2.53 -0.98 -12.77
C VAL A 9 -2.16 0.42 -12.33
N SER A 10 -2.15 1.34 -13.27
CA SER A 10 -1.85 2.74 -12.99
C SER A 10 -3.07 3.47 -12.40
N MET A 11 -2.85 4.35 -11.42
CA MET A 11 -3.84 5.34 -10.99
C MET A 11 -3.33 6.76 -11.28
N SER A 12 -3.67 7.27 -12.43
CA SER A 12 -3.13 8.53 -12.94
C SER A 12 -4.11 9.27 -13.87
N GLY A 13 -3.67 10.41 -14.39
CA GLY A 13 -4.46 11.20 -15.34
C GLY A 13 -5.68 11.87 -14.71
N LYS A 14 -6.72 12.06 -15.52
CA LYS A 14 -7.98 12.69 -15.08
C LYS A 14 -8.97 11.69 -14.48
N GLU A 15 -8.90 10.44 -14.90
CA GLU A 15 -9.85 9.40 -14.47
C GLU A 15 -9.47 8.74 -13.14
N MET A 16 -8.22 8.83 -12.71
CA MET A 16 -7.74 8.30 -11.44
C MET A 16 -8.16 6.83 -11.22
N LEU A 17 -8.87 6.48 -10.14
CA LEU A 17 -9.31 5.12 -9.83
C LEU A 17 -10.25 4.53 -10.90
N LEU A 18 -11.09 5.35 -11.52
CA LEU A 18 -11.90 4.90 -12.64
C LEU A 18 -11.03 4.45 -13.82
N GLY A 19 -9.93 5.17 -14.10
CA GLY A 19 -8.95 4.77 -15.11
C GLY A 19 -8.29 3.44 -14.78
N SER A 20 -7.93 3.22 -13.51
CA SER A 20 -7.40 1.93 -13.02
C SER A 20 -8.39 0.78 -13.25
N ALA A 21 -9.65 1.00 -12.92
CA ALA A 21 -10.71 -0.01 -13.12
C ALA A 21 -10.91 -0.34 -14.61
N LYS A 22 -10.89 0.67 -15.49
CA LYS A 22 -10.98 0.46 -16.95
C LYS A 22 -9.77 -0.29 -17.50
N GLU A 23 -8.57 0.04 -17.00
CA GLU A 23 -7.33 -0.67 -17.37
C GLU A 23 -7.43 -2.15 -16.97
N ALA A 24 -7.81 -2.45 -15.73
CA ALA A 24 -8.00 -3.81 -15.25
C ALA A 24 -9.05 -4.59 -16.07
N ALA A 25 -10.20 -3.97 -16.35
CA ALA A 25 -11.26 -4.57 -17.17
C ALA A 25 -10.77 -4.91 -18.57
N SER A 26 -9.90 -4.08 -19.17
CA SER A 26 -9.34 -4.33 -20.50
C SER A 26 -8.52 -5.61 -20.61
N TYR A 27 -8.00 -6.11 -19.48
CA TYR A 27 -7.28 -7.39 -19.38
C TYR A 27 -8.18 -8.57 -19.00
N GLY A 28 -9.47 -8.33 -18.79
CA GLY A 28 -10.38 -9.32 -18.23
C GLY A 28 -10.14 -9.63 -16.75
N ALA A 29 -9.48 -8.73 -16.04
CA ALA A 29 -9.22 -8.86 -14.60
C ALA A 29 -10.50 -8.66 -13.78
N ASN A 30 -10.64 -9.38 -12.66
CA ASN A 30 -11.74 -9.21 -11.70
C ASN A 30 -11.29 -8.67 -10.34
N THR A 31 -10.01 -8.27 -10.24
CA THR A 31 -9.38 -7.53 -9.15
C THR A 31 -8.17 -6.77 -9.70
N PHE A 32 -7.62 -5.82 -8.94
CA PHE A 32 -6.36 -5.17 -9.29
C PHE A 32 -5.68 -4.57 -8.08
N MET A 33 -4.38 -4.28 -8.23
CA MET A 33 -3.57 -3.56 -7.26
C MET A 33 -3.13 -2.21 -7.84
N PHE A 34 -2.98 -1.20 -6.98
CA PHE A 34 -2.57 0.14 -7.41
C PHE A 34 -1.91 0.92 -6.27
N TYR A 35 -1.16 1.97 -6.62
CA TYR A 35 -0.69 3.00 -5.67
C TYR A 35 -1.69 4.16 -5.63
N THR A 36 -1.93 4.75 -4.45
CA THR A 36 -2.82 5.93 -4.32
C THR A 36 -2.19 7.24 -4.83
N GLY A 37 -1.01 7.17 -5.36
CA GLY A 37 -0.21 8.25 -5.97
C GLY A 37 1.16 7.72 -6.38
N ALA A 38 2.07 8.60 -6.80
CA ALA A 38 3.39 8.18 -7.23
C ALA A 38 4.17 7.50 -6.07
N PRO A 39 4.67 6.26 -6.26
CA PRO A 39 5.28 5.49 -5.17
C PRO A 39 6.65 6.00 -4.71
N GLN A 40 7.28 6.88 -5.49
CA GLN A 40 8.60 7.45 -5.21
C GLN A 40 8.57 8.78 -4.46
N ASN A 41 7.40 9.32 -4.12
CA ASN A 41 7.27 10.59 -3.40
C ASN A 41 6.03 10.64 -2.50
N THR A 42 5.93 11.71 -1.71
CA THR A 42 4.82 11.92 -0.76
C THR A 42 3.69 12.80 -1.32
N LYS A 43 3.78 13.25 -2.57
CA LYS A 43 2.74 14.09 -3.17
C LYS A 43 1.48 13.26 -3.42
N ARG A 44 0.36 13.75 -2.92
CA ARG A 44 -0.95 13.09 -3.06
C ARG A 44 -2.00 14.11 -3.48
N LYS A 45 -2.84 13.73 -4.41
CA LYS A 45 -4.09 14.46 -4.68
C LYS A 45 -5.06 14.30 -3.52
N ASP A 46 -5.97 15.23 -3.37
CA ASP A 46 -7.07 15.08 -2.42
C ASP A 46 -7.91 13.83 -2.74
N VAL A 47 -8.47 13.19 -1.72
CA VAL A 47 -9.29 11.99 -1.89
C VAL A 47 -10.51 12.26 -2.77
N SER A 48 -11.10 13.45 -2.70
CA SER A 48 -12.22 13.87 -3.55
C SER A 48 -11.90 13.90 -5.05
N GLU A 49 -10.61 14.00 -5.39
CA GLU A 49 -10.14 13.99 -6.79
C GLU A 49 -9.87 12.58 -7.34
N LEU A 50 -9.97 11.52 -6.51
CA LEU A 50 -9.63 10.16 -6.91
C LEU A 50 -10.70 9.44 -7.73
N ASN A 51 -11.86 10.06 -7.93
CA ASN A 51 -12.96 9.54 -8.77
C ASN A 51 -13.49 8.17 -8.29
N ILE A 52 -13.59 8.01 -6.96
CA ILE A 52 -13.86 6.73 -6.30
C ILE A 52 -15.25 6.19 -6.62
N ASP A 53 -16.29 7.02 -6.51
CA ASP A 53 -17.68 6.55 -6.68
C ASP A 53 -17.95 6.10 -8.14
N ALA A 54 -17.42 6.83 -9.11
CA ALA A 54 -17.51 6.44 -10.52
C ALA A 54 -16.73 5.14 -10.80
N ALA A 55 -15.58 4.97 -10.15
CA ALA A 55 -14.79 3.74 -10.26
C ALA A 55 -15.56 2.54 -9.71
N TRP A 56 -16.15 2.64 -8.52
CA TRP A 56 -16.91 1.56 -7.90
C TRP A 56 -18.16 1.20 -8.72
N LYS A 57 -18.89 2.19 -9.23
CA LYS A 57 -20.00 1.92 -10.13
C LYS A 57 -19.57 1.12 -11.35
N TYR A 58 -18.48 1.52 -11.99
CA TYR A 58 -17.93 0.81 -13.15
C TYR A 58 -17.45 -0.60 -12.79
N MET A 59 -16.76 -0.76 -11.65
CA MET A 59 -16.28 -2.05 -11.17
C MET A 59 -17.44 -3.02 -10.91
N ASP A 60 -18.52 -2.56 -10.30
CA ASP A 60 -19.73 -3.38 -10.08
C ASP A 60 -20.32 -3.88 -11.40
N GLU A 61 -20.38 -3.02 -12.42
CA GLU A 61 -20.83 -3.39 -13.76
C GLU A 61 -19.92 -4.40 -14.46
N GLN A 62 -18.61 -4.39 -14.16
CA GLN A 62 -17.60 -5.28 -14.75
C GLN A 62 -17.28 -6.52 -13.90
N GLY A 63 -17.88 -6.67 -12.73
CA GLY A 63 -17.58 -7.78 -11.80
C GLY A 63 -16.20 -7.71 -11.16
N ILE A 64 -15.64 -6.51 -11.04
CA ILE A 64 -14.35 -6.25 -10.36
C ILE A 64 -14.61 -5.95 -8.89
N SER A 65 -13.89 -6.61 -7.98
CA SER A 65 -13.94 -6.36 -6.54
C SER A 65 -12.63 -6.70 -5.86
N ASP A 66 -12.57 -6.51 -4.54
CA ASP A 66 -11.42 -6.87 -3.70
C ASP A 66 -10.11 -6.22 -4.19
N ILE A 67 -10.20 -4.93 -4.55
CA ILE A 67 -9.02 -4.16 -4.98
C ILE A 67 -8.02 -3.99 -3.83
N VAL A 68 -6.74 -3.96 -4.17
CA VAL A 68 -5.63 -3.91 -3.22
C VAL A 68 -4.83 -2.63 -3.42
N VAL A 69 -4.54 -1.92 -2.34
CA VAL A 69 -3.61 -0.78 -2.36
C VAL A 69 -2.22 -1.27 -1.99
N HIS A 70 -1.21 -0.80 -2.69
CA HIS A 70 0.19 -0.98 -2.32
C HIS A 70 0.74 0.33 -1.74
N ALA A 71 1.34 0.26 -0.57
CA ALA A 71 2.00 1.40 0.05
C ALA A 71 3.24 1.82 -0.76
N PRO A 72 3.56 3.12 -0.85
CA PRO A 72 4.75 3.57 -1.56
C PRO A 72 6.03 3.00 -0.94
N TYR A 73 6.96 2.56 -1.79
CA TYR A 73 8.22 1.98 -1.34
C TYR A 73 9.17 2.97 -0.64
N ILE A 74 8.85 4.25 -0.64
CA ILE A 74 9.60 5.25 0.17
C ILE A 74 9.33 5.11 1.67
N ILE A 75 8.26 4.41 2.08
CA ILE A 75 7.99 4.10 3.47
C ILE A 75 9.01 3.07 3.95
N ASN A 76 9.91 3.48 4.84
CA ASN A 76 10.89 2.59 5.47
C ASN A 76 10.76 2.63 6.99
N LEU A 77 9.94 1.74 7.54
CA LEU A 77 9.75 1.61 8.98
C LEU A 77 10.95 0.98 9.69
N GLY A 78 11.81 0.26 8.95
CA GLY A 78 13.02 -0.38 9.52
C GLY A 78 14.20 0.56 9.72
N ASN A 79 14.08 1.84 9.35
CA ASN A 79 15.19 2.78 9.43
C ASN A 79 15.45 3.23 10.88
N THR A 80 16.58 2.82 11.46
CA THR A 80 16.99 3.18 12.80
C THR A 80 18.07 4.28 12.84
N VAL A 81 18.62 4.64 11.66
CA VAL A 81 19.76 5.56 11.55
C VAL A 81 19.32 7.01 11.41
N LYS A 82 18.18 7.24 10.76
CA LYS A 82 17.65 8.59 10.49
C LYS A 82 16.27 8.74 11.11
N PRO A 83 16.16 9.30 12.33
CA PRO A 83 14.87 9.48 13.01
C PRO A 83 13.83 10.21 12.17
N GLU A 84 14.23 11.27 11.45
CA GLU A 84 13.36 12.05 10.58
C GLU A 84 12.77 11.24 9.42
N THR A 85 13.52 10.27 8.88
CA THR A 85 13.03 9.37 7.84
C THR A 85 12.02 8.37 8.39
N TYR A 86 12.25 7.89 9.62
CA TYR A 86 11.32 7.01 10.31
C TYR A 86 10.01 7.71 10.66
N GLU A 87 10.09 8.92 11.24
CA GLU A 87 8.92 9.73 11.59
C GLU A 87 8.05 10.02 10.35
N LEU A 88 8.69 10.41 9.25
CA LEU A 88 8.01 10.60 7.97
C LEU A 88 7.34 9.30 7.47
N ALA A 89 8.02 8.16 7.62
CA ALA A 89 7.47 6.86 7.20
C ALA A 89 6.22 6.49 8.02
N VAL A 90 6.23 6.72 9.34
CA VAL A 90 5.08 6.48 10.23
C VAL A 90 3.91 7.39 9.88
N GLU A 91 4.16 8.70 9.75
CA GLU A 91 3.13 9.68 9.36
C GLU A 91 2.52 9.33 7.99
N PHE A 92 3.39 8.97 7.05
CA PHE A 92 2.94 8.70 5.69
C PHE A 92 2.19 7.37 5.57
N LEU A 93 2.56 6.36 6.36
CA LEU A 93 1.80 5.11 6.46
C LEU A 93 0.38 5.37 7.00
N ALA A 94 0.23 6.19 8.03
CA ALA A 94 -1.10 6.57 8.55
C ALA A 94 -1.96 7.21 7.44
N LYS A 95 -1.39 8.13 6.67
CA LYS A 95 -2.09 8.74 5.53
C LYS A 95 -2.47 7.73 4.44
N GLU A 96 -1.61 6.77 4.14
CA GLU A 96 -1.91 5.74 3.13
C GLU A 96 -3.00 4.77 3.61
N ILE A 97 -3.08 4.47 4.93
CA ILE A 97 -4.18 3.70 5.52
C ILE A 97 -5.52 4.43 5.29
N ASP A 98 -5.58 5.72 5.61
CA ASP A 98 -6.80 6.53 5.40
C ASP A 98 -7.19 6.57 3.92
N ARG A 99 -6.22 6.72 3.02
CA ARG A 99 -6.45 6.77 1.59
C ARG A 99 -6.92 5.42 1.02
N ALA A 100 -6.31 4.33 1.46
CA ALA A 100 -6.72 2.98 1.07
C ALA A 100 -8.15 2.69 1.54
N ALA A 101 -8.48 3.06 2.77
CA ALA A 101 -9.84 2.96 3.31
C ALA A 101 -10.84 3.81 2.50
N ALA A 102 -10.48 5.04 2.16
CA ALA A 102 -11.31 5.92 1.32
C ALA A 102 -11.56 5.31 -0.07
N CYS A 103 -10.56 4.63 -0.65
CA CYS A 103 -10.73 3.86 -1.89
C CYS A 103 -11.55 2.57 -1.69
N LYS A 104 -12.02 2.28 -0.47
CA LYS A 104 -12.76 1.07 -0.09
C LYS A 104 -11.94 -0.22 -0.29
N SER A 105 -10.62 -0.13 -0.25
CA SER A 105 -9.73 -1.29 -0.20
C SER A 105 -9.70 -1.85 1.22
N GLN A 106 -9.72 -3.17 1.34
CA GLN A 106 -9.59 -3.86 2.63
C GLN A 106 -8.16 -4.33 2.92
N THR A 107 -7.23 -4.10 1.99
CA THR A 107 -5.85 -4.54 2.12
C THR A 107 -4.87 -3.46 1.64
N LEU A 108 -3.89 -3.16 2.48
CA LEU A 108 -2.73 -2.33 2.13
C LEU A 108 -1.47 -3.18 2.23
N ILE A 109 -0.80 -3.41 1.10
CA ILE A 109 0.49 -4.11 1.06
C ILE A 109 1.59 -3.13 1.46
N LEU A 110 2.50 -3.57 2.32
CA LEU A 110 3.59 -2.76 2.85
C LEU A 110 4.91 -3.54 2.81
N HIS A 111 5.94 -2.96 2.20
CA HIS A 111 7.31 -3.41 2.41
C HIS A 111 7.71 -3.15 3.86
N PRO A 112 8.25 -4.14 4.60
CA PRO A 112 8.73 -3.89 5.97
C PRO A 112 9.80 -2.80 6.06
N GLY A 113 10.56 -2.64 4.99
CA GLY A 113 11.63 -1.65 4.87
C GLY A 113 13.02 -2.27 4.97
N ALA A 114 13.98 -1.46 5.39
CA ALA A 114 15.39 -1.86 5.45
C ALA A 114 16.04 -1.29 6.73
N HIS A 115 16.91 -2.10 7.37
CA HIS A 115 17.58 -1.72 8.63
C HIS A 115 18.76 -0.74 8.48
N VAL A 116 19.17 -0.44 7.26
CA VAL A 116 20.16 0.58 6.88
C VAL A 116 21.48 0.46 7.67
N GLY A 117 21.95 -0.77 7.86
CA GLY A 117 23.21 -1.07 8.56
C GLY A 117 23.11 -1.32 10.06
N ALA A 118 21.95 -1.10 10.70
CA ALA A 118 21.79 -1.31 12.14
C ALA A 118 21.60 -2.78 12.56
N GLY A 119 21.40 -3.67 11.59
CA GLY A 119 21.12 -5.09 11.83
C GLY A 119 19.63 -5.44 11.80
N VAL A 120 19.35 -6.70 11.50
CA VAL A 120 17.98 -7.19 11.31
C VAL A 120 17.12 -6.99 12.54
N GLU A 121 17.59 -7.41 13.72
CA GLU A 121 16.85 -7.29 14.98
C GLU A 121 16.43 -5.84 15.28
N ALA A 122 17.36 -4.89 15.19
CA ALA A 122 17.07 -3.47 15.41
C ALA A 122 16.06 -2.93 14.40
N GLY A 123 16.17 -3.35 13.13
CA GLY A 123 15.22 -2.98 12.09
C GLY A 123 13.83 -3.54 12.34
N LEU A 124 13.70 -4.81 12.72
CA LEU A 124 12.41 -5.44 13.05
C LEU A 124 11.73 -4.76 14.24
N GLN A 125 12.46 -4.47 15.30
CA GLN A 125 11.92 -3.73 16.45
C GLN A 125 11.40 -2.35 16.06
N GLN A 126 12.07 -1.69 15.11
CA GLN A 126 11.61 -0.40 14.58
C GLN A 126 10.34 -0.53 13.75
N VAL A 127 10.23 -1.58 12.92
CA VAL A 127 9.00 -1.90 12.16
C VAL A 127 7.84 -2.15 13.12
N ILE A 128 8.03 -2.99 14.14
CA ILE A 128 7.03 -3.29 15.18
C ILE A 128 6.56 -1.98 15.86
N LYS A 129 7.50 -1.14 16.26
CA LYS A 129 7.19 0.17 16.87
C LYS A 129 6.36 1.04 15.92
N GLY A 130 6.74 1.12 14.65
CA GLY A 130 6.02 1.91 13.64
C GLY A 130 4.60 1.42 13.42
N LEU A 131 4.44 0.11 13.25
CA LEU A 131 3.11 -0.50 13.08
C LEU A 131 2.24 -0.28 14.32
N ASN A 132 2.76 -0.49 15.52
CA ASN A 132 2.02 -0.25 16.77
C ASN A 132 1.66 1.23 17.00
N THR A 133 2.36 2.16 16.34
CA THR A 133 2.03 3.58 16.40
C THR A 133 0.81 3.91 15.55
N VAL A 134 0.66 3.27 14.38
CA VAL A 134 -0.40 3.62 13.42
C VAL A 134 -1.60 2.68 13.45
N LEU A 135 -1.41 1.43 13.87
CA LEU A 135 -2.49 0.43 13.89
C LEU A 135 -3.23 0.44 15.22
N THR A 136 -4.53 0.39 15.13
CA THR A 136 -5.43 0.23 16.28
C THR A 136 -6.42 -0.91 15.99
N LYS A 137 -7.18 -1.31 17.00
CA LYS A 137 -8.27 -2.29 16.82
C LYS A 137 -9.35 -1.81 15.85
N ASP A 138 -9.45 -0.50 15.62
CA ASP A 138 -10.44 0.13 14.77
C ASP A 138 -9.88 0.47 13.36
N THR A 139 -8.64 0.04 13.06
CA THR A 139 -8.06 0.19 11.71
C THR A 139 -8.93 -0.54 10.68
N PRO A 140 -9.43 0.16 9.64
CA PRO A 140 -10.51 -0.36 8.80
C PRO A 140 -10.04 -1.35 7.70
N LEU A 141 -8.76 -1.70 7.68
CA LEU A 141 -8.17 -2.57 6.67
C LEU A 141 -7.03 -3.42 7.27
N HIS A 142 -6.61 -4.43 6.52
CA HIS A 142 -5.46 -5.26 6.86
C HIS A 142 -4.17 -4.73 6.27
N ILE A 143 -3.10 -4.72 7.04
CA ILE A 143 -1.74 -4.53 6.52
C ILE A 143 -1.18 -5.91 6.16
N ALA A 144 -0.83 -6.09 4.89
CA ALA A 144 -0.12 -7.27 4.41
C ALA A 144 1.36 -6.92 4.25
N LEU A 145 2.21 -7.47 5.12
CA LEU A 145 3.66 -7.31 4.97
C LEU A 145 4.14 -8.16 3.80
N GLU A 146 4.80 -7.53 2.83
CA GLU A 146 5.33 -8.22 1.67
C GLU A 146 6.67 -8.89 2.02
N THR A 147 6.82 -10.16 1.63
CA THR A 147 8.12 -10.84 1.74
C THR A 147 9.09 -10.27 0.71
N MET A 148 10.28 -9.89 1.17
CA MET A 148 11.28 -9.20 0.38
C MET A 148 12.36 -10.14 -0.15
N ALA A 149 13.00 -9.76 -1.26
CA ALA A 149 14.10 -10.54 -1.85
C ALA A 149 15.38 -10.58 -0.99
N GLY A 150 15.48 -9.71 0.04
CA GLY A 150 16.65 -9.62 0.91
C GLY A 150 17.82 -8.87 0.28
N LYS A 151 17.54 -7.95 -0.65
CA LYS A 151 18.58 -7.14 -1.28
C LYS A 151 19.14 -6.12 -0.28
N GLY A 152 20.44 -6.14 -0.09
CA GLY A 152 21.12 -5.21 0.82
C GLY A 152 20.69 -5.42 2.29
N SER A 153 20.00 -4.45 2.85
CA SER A 153 19.52 -4.45 4.23
C SER A 153 17.98 -4.56 4.36
N GLU A 154 17.31 -5.10 3.33
CA GLU A 154 15.87 -5.35 3.37
C GLU A 154 15.50 -6.33 4.49
N LEU A 155 14.33 -6.08 5.10
CA LEU A 155 13.69 -6.89 6.13
C LEU A 155 12.53 -7.70 5.53
N GLY A 156 12.10 -8.77 6.21
CA GLY A 156 11.01 -9.62 5.72
C GLY A 156 11.46 -10.60 4.64
N ARG A 157 12.67 -11.13 4.74
CA ARG A 157 13.24 -12.10 3.80
C ARG A 157 12.69 -13.51 3.98
N SER A 158 12.19 -13.80 5.17
CA SER A 158 11.57 -15.06 5.54
C SER A 158 10.41 -14.85 6.50
N PHE A 159 9.63 -15.91 6.74
CA PHE A 159 8.52 -15.85 7.70
C PHE A 159 8.97 -15.86 9.15
N GLU A 160 10.23 -16.20 9.44
CA GLU A 160 10.82 -16.18 10.77
C GLU A 160 11.25 -14.77 11.18
N GLU A 161 11.47 -13.86 10.23
CA GLU A 161 11.68 -12.43 10.50
C GLU A 161 10.36 -11.74 10.83
#